data_4093ccb40a611e3924583eb1141dc904
#
_entry.id   4093ccb40a611e3924583eb1141dc904
#
_cell.length_a   1.000
_cell.length_b   1.000
_cell.length_c   1.000
_cell.angle_alpha   90.00
_cell.angle_beta   90.00
_cell.angle_gamma   90.00
#
_symmetry.space_group_name_H-M   'P 1'
#
loop_
_entity.id
_entity.type
_entity.pdbx_description
1 polymer ?
#
loop_
_entity_poly.entity_id
_entity_poly.type
_entity_poly.pdbx_seq_one_letter_code
_entity_poly.pdbx_strand_id
1 'polypeptide(L)'
;MRALLVTSVGVTCAAALTLPLAAPALSVPAAHSASARPPSLSPGSGPPPARTAAAPDRANEADDVGEEGSGRVLDDPGAATPRTGEPRSAGLAGSTQSLPLEPLAAPSDRSMGPATAGQGLDRRTARPFSLVGVVWDDADAELHGTVQVRTRATGSANWSHWQDVETHNAEHAADPGSAERESGAVRGSTAPLWVGDSDGVEVRVRPDAADPQHGSAAPLPEGLRLELVDPGEDPAPRTAPDAPAGGHVTRATFAGSPVPPATTAVVPEALTAESAATSAVNADLAPLGAAVIPALTKAQTEAEATIVAAGAKPYIGPRPKIVTRKGWGADEKLRERNFAYTKSVKAAFVHHSATGNNYTCKQAPSVLRSIYRYHVKSSGWRDFGYNFAVDKCGNIYEGRAGGVSKAVLGAHTLGFNTNTMGVAVLGTYSSTNPPAAAVTAVSKLTAWKLGLFGANPKGKVTLVSGGSGKYAKGKKVKMNVISGHRNAFATECPGARLYKKLGKARTSSAKLQGR
;
A
#
# COMPACT_ATOMS: atom_id res chain seq x y z
N MET A 1 -50.78 -35.45 -35.39
CA MET A 1 -51.98 -34.77 -36.00
C MET A 1 -52.23 -33.50 -35.27
N ARG A 2 -52.44 -32.43 -36.03
CA ARG A 2 -52.83 -31.03 -35.71
C ARG A 2 -51.70 -30.17 -35.13
N ALA A 3 -50.98 -29.32 -35.86
CA ALA A 3 -51.31 -28.25 -36.85
C ALA A 3 -51.69 -26.93 -36.17
N LEU A 4 -50.68 -25.99 -36.27
CA LEU A 4 -50.73 -24.58 -36.71
C LEU A 4 -51.61 -23.59 -35.94
N LEU A 5 -51.02 -22.47 -35.53
CA LEU A 5 -51.29 -21.21 -36.20
C LEU A 5 -50.29 -20.11 -35.77
N VAL A 6 -49.69 -19.51 -36.81
CA VAL A 6 -48.85 -18.31 -36.83
C VAL A 6 -49.80 -17.11 -36.93
N THR A 7 -49.58 -16.07 -36.12
CA THR A 7 -50.09 -14.74 -36.45
C THR A 7 -48.99 -13.70 -36.28
N SER A 8 -48.53 -13.16 -37.38
CA SER A 8 -47.70 -11.99 -37.54
C SER A 8 -48.56 -10.73 -37.46
N VAL A 9 -48.14 -9.77 -36.61
CA VAL A 9 -48.68 -8.40 -36.67
C VAL A 9 -47.50 -7.50 -36.97
N GLY A 10 -47.52 -6.90 -38.15
CA GLY A 10 -46.63 -5.83 -38.55
C GLY A 10 -47.08 -4.52 -37.98
N VAL A 11 -46.12 -3.70 -37.55
CA VAL A 11 -46.34 -2.28 -37.20
C VAL A 11 -45.37 -1.43 -38.02
N THR A 12 -45.96 -0.59 -38.80
CA THR A 12 -45.37 0.40 -39.72
C THR A 12 -44.64 1.51 -38.98
N CYS A 13 -43.43 1.84 -39.48
CA CYS A 13 -42.67 3.05 -39.14
C CYS A 13 -43.35 4.30 -39.70
N ALA A 14 -43.52 5.32 -38.85
CA ALA A 14 -43.70 6.68 -39.26
C ALA A 14 -42.49 7.51 -38.81
N ALA A 15 -41.72 7.99 -39.77
CA ALA A 15 -40.60 8.91 -39.56
C ALA A 15 -41.15 10.34 -39.48
N ALA A 16 -40.88 11.03 -38.38
CA ALA A 16 -41.09 12.47 -38.27
C ALA A 16 -39.74 13.19 -38.29
N LEU A 17 -39.50 13.93 -39.36
CA LEU A 17 -38.42 14.91 -39.48
C LEU A 17 -38.78 16.16 -38.65
N THR A 18 -37.90 16.55 -37.73
CA THR A 18 -37.92 17.89 -37.13
C THR A 18 -36.58 18.57 -37.42
N LEU A 19 -36.67 19.67 -38.14
CA LEU A 19 -35.59 20.63 -38.39
C LEU A 19 -35.29 21.46 -37.12
N PRO A 20 -34.03 21.86 -36.88
CA PRO A 20 -33.69 22.75 -35.78
C PRO A 20 -33.92 24.22 -36.20
N LEU A 21 -34.62 24.97 -35.36
CA LEU A 21 -34.67 26.42 -35.40
C LEU A 21 -33.37 27.00 -34.84
N ALA A 22 -32.73 27.84 -35.62
CA ALA A 22 -31.62 28.69 -35.22
C ALA A 22 -32.11 29.86 -34.38
N ALA A 23 -31.55 30.10 -33.22
CA ALA A 23 -31.73 31.31 -32.42
C ALA A 23 -30.55 32.28 -32.66
N PRO A 24 -30.80 33.60 -32.65
CA PRO A 24 -29.79 34.60 -32.98
C PRO A 24 -28.87 34.90 -31.81
N ALA A 25 -27.59 35.08 -32.14
CA ALA A 25 -26.52 35.50 -31.23
C ALA A 25 -26.70 36.96 -30.80
N LEU A 26 -26.78 37.20 -29.50
CA LEU A 26 -26.67 38.54 -28.92
C LEU A 26 -25.18 38.83 -28.63
N SER A 27 -24.66 39.82 -29.35
CA SER A 27 -23.33 40.41 -29.14
C SER A 27 -23.33 41.27 -27.88
N VAL A 28 -22.39 41.04 -26.98
CA VAL A 28 -22.09 41.89 -25.81
C VAL A 28 -20.82 42.70 -26.11
N PRO A 29 -20.81 44.03 -25.91
CA PRO A 29 -19.63 44.83 -26.19
C PRO A 29 -18.54 44.67 -25.12
N ALA A 30 -17.27 44.65 -25.57
CA ALA A 30 -16.10 44.62 -24.75
C ALA A 30 -15.92 45.93 -23.95
N ALA A 31 -15.83 45.80 -22.63
CA ALA A 31 -15.44 46.89 -21.75
C ALA A 31 -13.90 46.90 -21.61
N HIS A 32 -13.31 48.01 -21.98
CA HIS A 32 -11.90 48.32 -21.75
C HIS A 32 -11.65 48.52 -20.26
N SER A 33 -10.79 47.74 -19.65
CA SER A 33 -10.28 47.95 -18.29
C SER A 33 -8.86 48.52 -18.37
N ALA A 34 -8.75 49.74 -17.89
CA ALA A 34 -7.47 50.45 -17.75
C ALA A 34 -6.59 49.82 -16.70
N SER A 35 -5.31 49.69 -17.07
CA SER A 35 -4.20 49.27 -16.21
C SER A 35 -3.95 50.34 -15.15
N ALA A 36 -4.05 50.01 -13.89
CA ALA A 36 -3.52 50.79 -12.77
C ALA A 36 -2.29 50.07 -12.18
N ARG A 37 -1.17 50.76 -12.30
CA ARG A 37 0.15 50.42 -11.79
C ARG A 37 0.20 50.79 -10.28
N PRO A 38 0.66 49.92 -9.36
CA PRO A 38 0.91 50.33 -7.99
C PRO A 38 2.25 51.08 -7.85
N PRO A 39 2.37 51.99 -6.85
CA PRO A 39 3.56 52.84 -6.70
C PRO A 39 4.74 52.11 -6.06
N SER A 40 5.91 52.46 -6.51
CA SER A 40 7.23 52.09 -5.99
C SER A 40 7.49 52.74 -4.62
N LEU A 41 7.91 51.96 -3.63
CA LEU A 41 8.52 52.44 -2.42
C LEU A 41 10.00 52.03 -2.39
N SER A 42 10.85 53.05 -2.25
CA SER A 42 12.30 52.97 -2.12
C SER A 42 12.75 52.59 -0.69
N PRO A 43 14.04 52.17 -0.52
CA PRO A 43 14.45 51.35 0.62
C PRO A 43 14.88 52.19 1.81
N GLY A 44 14.55 51.69 3.00
CA GLY A 44 14.99 52.24 4.28
C GLY A 44 15.70 51.18 5.12
N SER A 45 16.97 51.49 5.38
CA SER A 45 17.79 51.23 6.56
C SER A 45 17.81 49.84 7.21
N GLY A 46 18.98 49.22 7.16
CA GLY A 46 19.32 47.95 7.82
C GLY A 46 19.48 48.08 9.36
N PRO A 47 19.43 46.95 10.03
CA PRO A 47 19.66 46.86 11.47
C PRO A 47 21.16 46.74 11.83
N PRO A 48 21.54 47.12 13.08
CA PRO A 48 22.92 47.11 13.56
C PRO A 48 23.42 45.71 13.96
N PRO A 49 24.74 45.50 14.08
CA PRO A 49 25.35 44.19 14.28
C PRO A 49 25.24 43.70 15.73
N ALA A 50 25.05 42.39 15.87
CA ALA A 50 25.08 41.70 17.15
C ALA A 50 26.52 41.53 17.64
N ARG A 51 26.69 41.77 18.93
CA ARG A 51 27.94 41.63 19.68
C ARG A 51 28.26 40.17 19.95
N THR A 52 29.46 39.76 19.62
CA THR A 52 30.18 38.58 20.09
C THR A 52 30.37 38.60 21.58
N ALA A 53 30.08 37.50 22.25
CA ALA A 53 30.57 37.24 23.60
C ALA A 53 31.41 35.93 23.55
N ALA A 54 32.58 36.05 24.15
CA ALA A 54 33.70 35.15 24.13
C ALA A 54 33.49 33.91 25.04
N ALA A 55 34.19 32.85 24.65
CA ALA A 55 34.47 31.67 25.49
C ALA A 55 35.55 31.98 26.52
N PRO A 56 35.70 31.20 27.59
CA PRO A 56 37.01 30.99 28.17
C PRO A 56 37.50 29.55 27.96
N ASP A 57 38.74 29.50 27.48
CA ASP A 57 39.69 28.40 27.59
C ASP A 57 39.90 27.93 29.02
N ARG A 58 40.18 26.66 29.17
CA ARG A 58 41.28 26.17 30.01
C ARG A 58 41.71 24.77 29.59
N ALA A 59 42.95 24.77 29.19
CA ALA A 59 43.86 23.65 29.06
C ALA A 59 44.25 23.05 30.41
N ASN A 60 44.69 21.81 30.38
CA ASN A 60 45.99 21.30 30.88
C ASN A 60 46.06 19.80 30.57
N GLU A 61 47.02 19.42 29.75
CA GLU A 61 48.37 18.85 30.06
C GLU A 61 48.25 17.40 30.57
N ALA A 62 48.63 16.46 29.74
CA ALA A 62 49.96 15.90 29.39
C ALA A 62 50.48 14.92 30.44
N ASP A 63 50.82 13.72 29.95
CA ASP A 63 52.07 12.98 30.05
C ASP A 63 51.80 11.53 29.56
N ASP A 64 52.30 11.09 28.49
CA ASP A 64 53.57 10.52 28.09
C ASP A 64 54.07 9.42 29.06
N VAL A 65 54.25 8.21 28.54
CA VAL A 65 55.42 7.36 28.53
C VAL A 65 55.11 6.02 27.83
N GLY A 66 55.89 5.70 26.86
CA GLY A 66 56.01 4.53 26.07
C GLY A 66 56.51 3.29 26.78
N GLU A 67 56.49 2.19 26.10
CA GLU A 67 57.67 1.37 25.78
C GLU A 67 57.29 0.12 24.98
N GLU A 68 58.15 -0.22 24.09
CA GLU A 68 58.16 -1.39 23.19
C GLU A 68 58.31 -2.72 23.94
N GLY A 69 57.81 -3.81 23.35
CA GLY A 69 58.06 -5.16 23.81
C GLY A 69 57.67 -6.25 22.81
N SER A 70 58.60 -6.53 21.92
CA SER A 70 58.63 -7.68 20.99
C SER A 70 58.65 -9.03 21.74
N GLY A 71 57.95 -10.08 21.23
CA GLY A 71 58.19 -11.44 21.71
C GLY A 71 57.26 -12.54 21.18
N ARG A 72 57.60 -13.12 20.04
CA ARG A 72 57.57 -14.55 19.62
C ARG A 72 56.42 -15.50 20.06
N VAL A 73 55.73 -15.96 19.02
CA VAL A 73 55.40 -17.36 18.62
C VAL A 73 55.63 -18.47 19.64
N LEU A 74 54.59 -19.24 19.93
CA LEU A 74 54.65 -20.72 20.05
C LEU A 74 53.25 -21.30 19.70
N ASP A 75 53.27 -22.23 18.76
CA ASP A 75 52.19 -23.14 18.38
C ASP A 75 51.88 -24.12 19.54
N ASP A 76 50.57 -24.41 19.75
CA ASP A 76 50.15 -25.73 20.21
C ASP A 76 48.72 -26.04 19.73
N PRO A 77 48.46 -27.24 19.15
CA PRO A 77 47.18 -27.65 18.64
C PRO A 77 46.39 -28.38 19.72
N GLY A 78 45.37 -27.78 20.27
CA GLY A 78 44.48 -28.35 21.27
C GLY A 78 43.01 -28.34 20.88
N ALA A 79 42.51 -29.50 20.45
CA ALA A 79 41.13 -30.02 20.53
C ALA A 79 39.96 -29.02 20.42
N ALA A 80 39.37 -28.95 19.25
CA ALA A 80 38.06 -28.37 19.02
C ALA A 80 36.97 -29.23 19.71
N THR A 81 36.42 -28.75 20.80
CA THR A 81 35.12 -29.20 21.29
C THR A 81 34.03 -28.71 20.36
N PRO A 82 33.04 -29.55 19.97
CA PRO A 82 31.90 -29.08 19.17
C PRO A 82 31.06 -28.14 20.01
N ARG A 83 31.04 -26.86 19.63
CA ARG A 83 30.04 -25.91 20.14
C ARG A 83 28.68 -26.43 19.73
N THR A 84 27.91 -26.85 20.71
CA THR A 84 26.48 -27.12 20.61
C THR A 84 25.79 -25.97 19.90
N GLY A 85 25.10 -26.29 18.80
CA GLY A 85 24.46 -25.33 17.95
C GLY A 85 23.45 -24.48 18.71
N GLU A 86 23.63 -23.18 18.63
CA GLU A 86 22.55 -22.24 18.91
C GLU A 86 21.35 -22.57 17.99
N PRO A 87 20.11 -22.53 18.49
CA PRO A 87 18.97 -22.78 17.66
C PRO A 87 18.90 -21.69 16.58
N ARG A 88 19.11 -22.09 15.32
CA ARG A 88 18.76 -21.28 14.15
C ARG A 88 17.25 -21.09 14.14
N SER A 89 16.76 -20.06 14.81
CA SER A 89 15.37 -19.63 14.74
C SER A 89 15.29 -18.13 14.56
N ALA A 90 15.68 -17.68 13.39
CA ALA A 90 15.13 -16.45 12.81
C ALA A 90 15.04 -16.76 11.33
N GLY A 91 13.81 -16.98 10.82
CA GLY A 91 13.56 -16.95 9.40
C GLY A 91 14.25 -15.71 8.84
N LEU A 92 14.95 -15.84 7.71
CA LEU A 92 15.72 -14.74 7.14
C LEU A 92 14.80 -13.52 7.00
N ALA A 93 15.13 -12.48 7.74
CA ALA A 93 14.42 -11.21 7.63
C ALA A 93 14.54 -10.73 6.17
N GLY A 94 13.44 -10.30 5.57
CA GLY A 94 13.45 -9.78 4.20
C GLY A 94 14.45 -8.65 4.01
N SER A 95 14.86 -8.40 2.78
CA SER A 95 15.89 -7.42 2.45
C SER A 95 15.42 -6.45 1.35
N THR A 96 16.12 -5.32 1.22
CA THR A 96 15.97 -4.38 0.10
C THR A 96 17.34 -4.08 -0.47
N GLN A 97 17.45 -4.09 -1.79
CA GLN A 97 18.66 -3.68 -2.52
C GLN A 97 18.28 -2.47 -3.35
N SER A 98 19.08 -1.41 -3.27
CA SER A 98 18.91 -0.18 -4.04
C SER A 98 20.05 -0.07 -5.04
N LEU A 99 19.74 0.01 -6.33
CA LEU A 99 20.70 0.05 -7.42
C LEU A 99 20.51 1.35 -8.22
N PRO A 100 21.47 2.29 -8.20
CA PRO A 100 21.39 3.51 -9.01
C PRO A 100 21.21 3.17 -10.50
N LEU A 101 20.37 3.93 -11.20
CA LEU A 101 20.24 3.83 -12.65
C LEU A 101 21.32 4.69 -13.32
N GLU A 102 21.84 4.19 -14.44
CA GLU A 102 22.86 4.84 -15.24
C GLU A 102 22.28 5.30 -16.58
N PRO A 103 22.84 6.35 -17.22
CA PRO A 103 22.42 6.72 -18.57
C PRO A 103 22.55 5.52 -19.52
N LEU A 104 21.50 5.21 -20.25
CA LEU A 104 21.55 4.20 -21.30
C LEU A 104 22.28 4.77 -22.52
N ALA A 105 23.15 3.97 -23.15
CA ALA A 105 23.80 4.35 -24.39
C ALA A 105 22.73 4.75 -25.42
N ALA A 106 22.90 5.91 -26.04
CA ALA A 106 22.03 6.34 -27.12
C ALA A 106 22.12 5.30 -28.27
N PRO A 107 20.99 4.94 -28.92
CA PRO A 107 21.04 4.14 -30.13
C PRO A 107 21.99 4.80 -31.13
N SER A 108 22.92 4.04 -31.70
CA SER A 108 23.94 4.54 -32.65
C SER A 108 23.37 5.03 -33.99
N ASP A 109 22.06 5.01 -34.14
CA ASP A 109 21.39 5.45 -35.36
C ASP A 109 21.19 6.97 -35.36
N ARG A 110 22.09 7.65 -36.07
CA ARG A 110 22.17 9.13 -36.21
C ARG A 110 21.00 9.75 -36.99
N SER A 111 20.04 8.94 -37.46
CA SER A 111 18.88 9.40 -38.25
C SER A 111 17.70 9.90 -37.41
N MET A 112 17.70 9.63 -36.12
CA MET A 112 16.73 10.14 -35.17
C MET A 112 17.38 11.27 -34.38
N GLY A 113 16.76 12.46 -34.33
CA GLY A 113 17.27 13.64 -33.61
C GLY A 113 17.65 13.30 -32.15
N PRO A 114 18.13 14.27 -31.33
CA PRO A 114 18.69 14.02 -30.02
C PRO A 114 17.63 13.31 -29.16
N ALA A 115 17.71 11.97 -29.08
CA ALA A 115 16.88 11.17 -28.21
C ALA A 115 17.24 11.55 -26.77
N THR A 116 16.26 11.99 -26.01
CA THR A 116 16.42 12.24 -24.58
C THR A 116 16.96 10.96 -23.95
N ALA A 117 18.14 11.04 -23.34
CA ALA A 117 18.84 9.86 -22.83
C ALA A 117 17.99 9.18 -21.75
N GLY A 118 17.62 7.93 -21.98
CA GLY A 118 16.99 7.08 -20.96
C GLY A 118 18.00 6.69 -19.89
N GLN A 119 17.51 6.21 -18.76
CA GLN A 119 18.33 5.61 -17.69
C GLN A 119 17.97 4.15 -17.50
N GLY A 120 18.89 3.34 -17.00
CA GLY A 120 18.62 1.94 -16.79
C GLY A 120 19.78 1.18 -16.16
N LEU A 121 19.63 -0.13 -16.14
CA LEU A 121 20.67 -1.09 -15.74
C LEU A 121 20.67 -2.24 -16.73
N ASP A 122 21.85 -2.56 -17.24
CA ASP A 122 22.06 -3.76 -18.03
C ASP A 122 21.85 -5.02 -17.17
N ARG A 123 21.72 -6.15 -17.86
CA ARG A 123 21.56 -7.47 -17.22
C ARG A 123 22.59 -7.68 -16.14
N ARG A 124 22.13 -7.94 -14.93
CA ARG A 124 23.00 -8.29 -13.81
C ARG A 124 22.36 -9.31 -12.90
N THR A 125 23.19 -10.07 -12.23
CA THR A 125 22.81 -10.91 -11.09
C THR A 125 22.65 -10.03 -9.86
N ALA A 126 21.61 -10.30 -9.08
CA ALA A 126 21.31 -9.63 -7.82
C ALA A 126 21.10 -10.69 -6.71
N ARG A 127 21.12 -10.26 -5.46
CA ARG A 127 20.64 -11.13 -4.38
C ARG A 127 19.15 -11.43 -4.61
N PRO A 128 18.63 -12.56 -4.11
CA PRO A 128 17.22 -12.93 -4.32
C PRO A 128 16.26 -11.79 -3.99
N PHE A 129 15.23 -11.64 -4.83
CA PHE A 129 14.16 -10.67 -4.68
C PHE A 129 12.88 -11.20 -5.34
N SER A 130 11.73 -10.64 -4.97
CA SER A 130 10.44 -11.04 -5.57
C SER A 130 9.60 -9.86 -6.03
N LEU A 131 10.00 -8.62 -5.69
CA LEU A 131 9.28 -7.41 -6.08
C LEU A 131 10.29 -6.34 -6.47
N VAL A 132 9.91 -5.54 -7.48
CA VAL A 132 10.72 -4.44 -8.00
C VAL A 132 9.93 -3.15 -8.08
N GLY A 133 10.62 -2.02 -8.03
CA GLY A 133 10.07 -0.70 -8.32
C GLY A 133 11.21 0.29 -8.55
N VAL A 134 10.89 1.44 -9.09
CA VAL A 134 11.85 2.55 -9.27
C VAL A 134 11.47 3.68 -8.33
N VAL A 135 12.47 4.27 -7.67
CA VAL A 135 12.30 5.42 -6.79
C VAL A 135 13.22 6.56 -7.22
N TRP A 136 12.89 7.78 -6.81
CA TRP A 136 13.67 8.99 -7.05
C TRP A 136 13.58 9.95 -5.86
N ASP A 137 14.46 10.95 -5.81
CA ASP A 137 14.66 11.73 -4.59
C ASP A 137 13.49 12.65 -4.24
N ASP A 138 12.92 13.33 -5.22
CA ASP A 138 11.83 14.29 -5.00
C ASP A 138 10.46 13.60 -5.09
N ALA A 139 9.75 13.57 -3.97
CA ALA A 139 8.41 13.00 -3.90
C ALA A 139 7.33 13.79 -4.66
N ASP A 140 7.57 15.05 -4.98
CA ASP A 140 6.65 15.91 -5.73
C ASP A 140 6.93 15.92 -7.23
N ALA A 141 8.09 15.38 -7.67
CA ALA A 141 8.39 15.18 -9.06
C ALA A 141 7.63 13.97 -9.63
N GLU A 142 6.99 14.15 -10.79
CA GLU A 142 6.34 13.06 -11.52
C GLU A 142 7.31 12.47 -12.56
N LEU A 143 7.29 11.15 -12.72
CA LEU A 143 8.05 10.46 -13.75
C LEU A 143 7.21 10.43 -15.03
N HIS A 144 7.51 11.35 -15.95
CA HIS A 144 6.93 11.39 -17.29
C HIS A 144 7.72 10.47 -18.23
N GLY A 145 7.30 9.21 -18.30
CA GLY A 145 8.01 8.20 -19.06
C GLY A 145 7.52 6.77 -18.81
N THR A 146 8.16 5.83 -19.47
CA THR A 146 7.89 4.40 -19.33
C THR A 146 9.01 3.72 -18.56
N VAL A 147 8.63 2.88 -17.59
CA VAL A 147 9.54 2.01 -16.84
C VAL A 147 9.26 0.57 -17.23
N GLN A 148 10.28 -0.12 -17.70
CA GLN A 148 10.18 -1.53 -18.08
C GLN A 148 11.26 -2.34 -17.39
N VAL A 149 10.89 -3.52 -16.91
CA VAL A 149 11.79 -4.47 -16.24
C VAL A 149 11.65 -5.84 -16.86
N ARG A 150 12.75 -6.59 -16.88
CA ARG A 150 12.71 -8.05 -17.07
C ARG A 150 13.59 -8.71 -16.02
N THR A 151 13.20 -9.90 -15.63
CA THR A 151 13.84 -10.63 -14.53
C THR A 151 14.18 -12.03 -14.95
N ARG A 152 15.14 -12.61 -14.26
CA ARG A 152 15.49 -14.02 -14.37
C ARG A 152 15.02 -14.72 -13.08
N ALA A 153 14.19 -15.76 -13.23
CA ALA A 153 13.74 -16.54 -12.10
C ALA A 153 14.93 -17.27 -11.45
N THR A 154 14.93 -17.32 -10.12
CA THR A 154 15.99 -17.97 -9.31
C THR A 154 16.21 -19.41 -9.77
N GLY A 155 17.48 -19.78 -9.96
CA GLY A 155 17.87 -21.10 -10.41
C GLY A 155 17.55 -21.41 -11.88
N SER A 156 17.20 -20.40 -12.70
CA SER A 156 16.91 -20.50 -14.11
C SER A 156 17.89 -19.69 -14.96
N ALA A 157 18.09 -20.09 -16.21
CA ALA A 157 18.78 -19.28 -17.21
C ALA A 157 17.82 -18.36 -17.99
N ASN A 158 16.51 -18.55 -17.84
CA ASN A 158 15.49 -17.91 -18.66
C ASN A 158 15.10 -16.53 -18.12
N TRP A 159 15.12 -15.54 -19.01
CA TRP A 159 14.64 -14.20 -18.74
C TRP A 159 13.17 -14.04 -19.12
N SER A 160 12.43 -13.29 -18.32
CA SER A 160 11.07 -12.90 -18.65
C SER A 160 11.05 -11.98 -19.89
N HIS A 161 9.86 -11.82 -20.47
CA HIS A 161 9.62 -10.69 -21.36
C HIS A 161 9.69 -9.38 -20.55
N TRP A 162 9.83 -8.25 -21.27
CA TRP A 162 9.71 -6.94 -20.67
C TRP A 162 8.31 -6.75 -20.08
N GLN A 163 8.26 -6.24 -18.88
CA GLN A 163 7.05 -5.95 -18.14
C GLN A 163 7.02 -4.46 -17.82
N ASP A 164 5.89 -3.82 -18.05
CA ASP A 164 5.70 -2.41 -17.70
C ASP A 164 5.48 -2.28 -16.19
N VAL A 165 6.11 -1.27 -15.60
CA VAL A 165 5.91 -0.86 -14.22
C VAL A 165 5.04 0.40 -14.24
N GLU A 166 3.96 0.41 -13.47
CA GLU A 166 3.04 1.55 -13.39
C GLU A 166 3.76 2.77 -12.77
N THR A 167 3.88 3.86 -13.53
CA THR A 167 4.62 5.07 -13.13
C THR A 167 3.75 6.05 -12.35
N HIS A 168 2.44 6.05 -12.56
CA HIS A 168 1.50 6.89 -11.83
C HIS A 168 1.23 6.32 -10.44
N ASN A 169 1.97 6.77 -9.42
CA ASN A 169 1.87 6.32 -8.04
C ASN A 169 1.96 7.46 -7.00
N ALA A 170 2.27 8.68 -7.42
CA ALA A 170 2.38 9.84 -6.53
C ALA A 170 1.09 10.14 -5.75
N GLU A 171 -0.05 9.76 -6.33
CA GLU A 171 -1.38 9.89 -5.73
C GLU A 171 -1.64 8.92 -4.56
N HIS A 172 -0.84 7.86 -4.40
CA HIS A 172 -0.87 6.94 -3.27
C HIS A 172 0.10 7.45 -2.19
N ALA A 173 -0.25 8.55 -1.54
CA ALA A 173 0.65 9.20 -0.58
C ALA A 173 -0.11 9.77 0.62
N ALA A 174 0.63 10.14 1.65
CA ALA A 174 0.14 10.91 2.77
C ALA A 174 -0.27 12.32 2.33
N ASP A 175 -1.28 12.90 2.99
CA ASP A 175 -1.79 14.23 2.65
C ASP A 175 -0.72 15.32 2.81
N PRO A 176 -0.70 16.36 1.94
CA PRO A 176 0.18 17.51 2.10
C PRO A 176 -0.01 18.18 3.46
N GLY A 177 1.08 18.57 4.11
CA GLY A 177 1.05 19.14 5.44
C GLY A 177 0.89 18.12 6.57
N SER A 178 0.88 16.83 6.26
CA SER A 178 0.93 15.77 7.29
C SER A 178 2.37 15.52 7.73
N ALA A 179 2.56 15.18 9.00
CA ALA A 179 3.88 14.85 9.53
C ALA A 179 4.58 13.68 8.78
N GLU A 180 3.82 12.79 8.15
CA GLU A 180 4.37 11.73 7.30
C GLU A 180 4.94 12.30 6.00
N ARG A 181 4.20 13.20 5.32
CA ARG A 181 4.66 13.83 4.07
C ARG A 181 5.86 14.75 4.31
N GLU A 182 5.88 15.46 5.42
CA GLU A 182 6.91 16.44 5.79
C GLU A 182 8.11 15.81 6.53
N SER A 183 8.17 14.50 6.66
CA SER A 183 9.26 13.81 7.39
C SER A 183 10.63 13.94 6.72
N GLY A 184 10.70 14.35 5.45
CA GLY A 184 11.92 14.36 4.64
C GLY A 184 12.37 12.96 4.19
N ALA A 185 11.68 11.90 4.60
CA ALA A 185 11.99 10.54 4.21
C ALA A 185 11.25 10.06 2.95
N VAL A 186 10.14 10.74 2.61
CA VAL A 186 9.27 10.36 1.49
C VAL A 186 9.95 10.65 0.16
N ARG A 187 9.90 9.68 -0.73
CA ARG A 187 10.48 9.71 -2.07
C ARG A 187 9.41 9.53 -3.13
N GLY A 188 9.68 9.99 -4.36
CA GLY A 188 8.89 9.59 -5.51
C GLY A 188 9.11 8.12 -5.83
N SER A 189 8.06 7.43 -6.28
CA SER A 189 8.14 6.00 -6.56
C SER A 189 7.11 5.56 -7.58
N THR A 190 7.45 4.53 -8.36
CA THR A 190 6.48 3.77 -9.15
C THR A 190 5.61 2.91 -8.25
N ALA A 191 4.51 2.40 -8.77
CA ALA A 191 3.88 1.24 -8.14
C ALA A 191 4.85 0.05 -8.14
N PRO A 192 4.85 -0.79 -7.09
CA PRO A 192 5.71 -1.97 -7.04
C PRO A 192 5.18 -3.09 -7.94
N LEU A 193 6.06 -3.79 -8.66
CA LEU A 193 5.72 -4.94 -9.49
C LEU A 193 6.20 -6.24 -8.84
N TRP A 194 5.30 -7.19 -8.59
CA TRP A 194 5.62 -8.53 -8.15
C TRP A 194 6.11 -9.37 -9.33
N VAL A 195 7.33 -9.85 -9.26
CA VAL A 195 7.99 -10.63 -10.32
C VAL A 195 8.19 -12.10 -9.95
N GLY A 196 7.90 -12.48 -8.69
CA GLY A 196 8.23 -13.80 -8.16
C GLY A 196 9.72 -13.94 -7.85
N ASP A 197 10.10 -15.09 -7.33
CA ASP A 197 11.47 -15.35 -6.89
C ASP A 197 12.47 -15.21 -8.06
N SER A 198 13.31 -14.23 -7.98
CA SER A 198 14.22 -13.80 -9.05
C SER A 198 15.62 -13.52 -8.49
N ASP A 199 16.67 -13.71 -9.32
CA ASP A 199 18.06 -13.45 -9.02
C ASP A 199 18.80 -12.67 -10.13
N GLY A 200 18.09 -12.25 -11.15
CA GLY A 200 18.61 -11.43 -12.23
C GLY A 200 17.63 -10.34 -12.63
N VAL A 201 18.14 -9.16 -12.98
CA VAL A 201 17.33 -8.00 -13.34
C VAL A 201 17.97 -7.19 -14.46
N GLU A 202 17.13 -6.60 -15.27
CA GLU A 202 17.45 -5.56 -16.26
C GLU A 202 16.28 -4.57 -16.27
N VAL A 203 16.59 -3.27 -16.27
CA VAL A 203 15.58 -2.21 -16.24
C VAL A 203 15.94 -1.11 -17.23
N ARG A 204 14.92 -0.50 -17.79
CA ARG A 204 15.04 0.70 -18.62
C ARG A 204 13.93 1.69 -18.29
N VAL A 205 14.32 2.93 -18.16
CA VAL A 205 13.44 4.08 -17.97
C VAL A 205 13.64 4.99 -19.18
N ARG A 206 12.56 5.27 -19.90
CA ARG A 206 12.59 6.14 -21.08
C ARG A 206 11.63 7.29 -20.85
N PRO A 207 12.07 8.56 -21.01
CA PRO A 207 11.17 9.69 -20.96
C PRO A 207 10.15 9.60 -22.10
N ASP A 208 8.98 10.20 -21.89
CA ASP A 208 7.98 10.33 -22.95
C ASP A 208 8.55 11.16 -24.09
N ALA A 209 8.11 10.88 -25.30
CA ALA A 209 8.49 11.68 -26.46
C ALA A 209 8.04 13.15 -26.25
N ALA A 210 8.81 14.08 -26.78
CA ALA A 210 8.43 15.50 -26.77
C ALA A 210 7.03 15.66 -27.42
N ASP A 211 6.14 16.36 -26.71
CA ASP A 211 4.85 16.74 -27.30
C ASP A 211 5.12 17.78 -28.41
N PRO A 212 4.71 17.52 -29.66
CA PRO A 212 4.90 18.48 -30.76
C PRO A 212 4.31 19.86 -30.49
N GLN A 213 3.34 19.97 -29.57
CA GLN A 213 2.69 21.22 -29.21
C GLN A 213 3.32 21.95 -28.01
N HIS A 214 4.11 21.25 -27.18
CA HIS A 214 4.65 21.76 -25.91
C HIS A 214 6.18 21.80 -25.83
N GLY A 215 6.93 21.47 -26.88
CA GLY A 215 8.39 21.59 -26.92
C GLY A 215 9.12 20.32 -26.46
N SER A 216 10.20 20.46 -25.70
CA SER A 216 11.08 19.35 -25.29
C SER A 216 10.39 18.38 -24.33
N ALA A 217 10.76 17.09 -24.42
CA ALA A 217 10.36 16.08 -23.44
C ALA A 217 10.72 16.50 -22.01
N ALA A 218 9.84 16.22 -21.05
CA ALA A 218 10.15 16.44 -19.65
C ALA A 218 11.36 15.57 -19.24
N PRO A 219 12.33 16.13 -18.49
CA PRO A 219 13.45 15.35 -17.99
C PRO A 219 12.98 14.29 -17.00
N LEU A 220 13.73 13.20 -16.93
CA LEU A 220 13.52 12.19 -15.88
C LEU A 220 13.87 12.79 -14.50
N PRO A 221 13.18 12.40 -13.41
CA PRO A 221 13.53 12.82 -12.06
C PRO A 221 14.97 12.45 -11.68
N GLU A 222 15.57 13.24 -10.80
CA GLU A 222 16.91 12.97 -10.28
C GLU A 222 16.93 11.81 -9.26
N GLY A 223 18.09 11.15 -9.17
CA GLY A 223 18.31 10.09 -8.18
C GLY A 223 17.54 8.81 -8.46
N LEU A 224 17.22 8.49 -9.71
CA LEU A 224 16.55 7.25 -10.08
C LEU A 224 17.33 6.01 -9.61
N ARG A 225 16.64 5.14 -8.89
CA ARG A 225 17.16 3.86 -8.37
C ARG A 225 16.16 2.74 -8.57
N LEU A 226 16.66 1.58 -8.94
CA LEU A 226 15.89 0.35 -8.92
C LEU A 226 15.91 -0.25 -7.50
N GLU A 227 14.76 -0.49 -6.94
CA GLU A 227 14.58 -1.16 -5.66
C GLU A 227 14.19 -2.62 -5.89
N LEU A 228 14.95 -3.53 -5.31
CA LEU A 228 14.71 -4.97 -5.33
C LEU A 228 14.36 -5.43 -3.93
N VAL A 229 13.17 -5.98 -3.76
CA VAL A 229 12.64 -6.35 -2.44
C VAL A 229 12.50 -7.86 -2.31
N ASP A 230 13.14 -8.39 -1.29
CA ASP A 230 12.94 -9.75 -0.79
C ASP A 230 11.95 -9.70 0.38
N PRO A 231 10.83 -10.44 0.33
CA PRO A 231 9.83 -10.48 1.41
C PRO A 231 10.32 -11.19 2.68
N GLY A 232 11.44 -11.90 2.63
CA GLY A 232 11.84 -12.85 3.66
C GLY A 232 11.00 -14.13 3.64
N GLU A 233 11.32 -15.04 4.53
CA GLU A 233 10.62 -16.33 4.65
C GLU A 233 9.18 -16.16 5.15
N ASP A 234 8.31 -17.05 4.69
CA ASP A 234 6.95 -17.14 5.21
C ASP A 234 6.98 -17.59 6.69
N PRO A 235 6.11 -17.04 7.55
CA PRO A 235 5.96 -17.56 8.89
C PRO A 235 5.68 -19.06 8.85
N ALA A 236 6.36 -19.83 9.68
CA ALA A 236 6.16 -21.29 9.75
C ALA A 236 4.66 -21.63 9.84
N PRO A 237 4.16 -22.61 9.08
CA PRO A 237 2.77 -23.06 9.19
C PRO A 237 2.50 -23.48 10.64
N ARG A 238 1.61 -22.76 11.32
CA ARG A 238 1.12 -23.24 12.61
C ARG A 238 0.15 -24.39 12.34
N THR A 239 0.52 -25.58 12.72
CA THR A 239 -0.44 -26.65 12.91
C THR A 239 -1.46 -26.14 13.94
N ALA A 240 -2.70 -25.93 13.50
CA ALA A 240 -3.78 -25.69 14.45
C ALA A 240 -3.78 -26.90 15.41
N PRO A 241 -3.87 -26.70 16.73
CA PRO A 241 -4.20 -27.83 17.59
C PRO A 241 -5.53 -28.38 17.10
N ASP A 242 -5.55 -29.67 16.80
CA ASP A 242 -6.78 -30.38 16.43
C ASP A 242 -7.85 -30.05 17.47
N ALA A 243 -8.98 -29.51 17.01
CA ALA A 243 -10.14 -29.33 17.86
C ALA A 243 -10.51 -30.74 18.39
N PRO A 244 -10.68 -30.92 19.70
CA PRO A 244 -11.07 -32.22 20.22
C PRO A 244 -12.40 -32.62 19.55
N ALA A 245 -12.39 -33.75 18.83
CA ALA A 245 -13.59 -34.36 18.30
C ALA A 245 -14.57 -34.57 19.46
N GLY A 246 -15.80 -34.09 19.28
CA GLY A 246 -16.85 -34.15 20.28
C GLY A 246 -17.01 -35.55 20.90
N GLY A 247 -16.46 -35.74 22.08
CA GLY A 247 -16.64 -36.90 22.88
C GLY A 247 -17.80 -36.70 23.87
N HIS A 248 -18.78 -37.59 23.82
CA HIS A 248 -19.86 -37.68 24.79
C HIS A 248 -19.29 -37.73 26.21
N VAL A 249 -19.77 -36.87 27.08
CA VAL A 249 -19.45 -36.88 28.51
C VAL A 249 -20.17 -38.06 29.15
N THR A 250 -19.50 -39.19 29.34
CA THR A 250 -19.91 -40.22 30.31
C THR A 250 -19.09 -40.01 31.59
N ARG A 251 -19.81 -39.85 32.66
CA ARG A 251 -19.35 -39.73 34.05
C ARG A 251 -18.64 -41.03 34.45
N ALA A 252 -17.33 -41.01 34.68
CA ALA A 252 -16.59 -42.10 35.25
C ALA A 252 -15.83 -41.67 36.50
N THR A 253 -15.98 -42.53 37.51
CA THR A 253 -15.46 -42.47 38.87
C THR A 253 -13.94 -42.56 38.94
N PHE A 254 -13.39 -41.89 39.93
CA PHE A 254 -11.96 -41.86 40.27
C PHE A 254 -11.39 -43.24 40.65
N ALA A 255 -10.33 -43.65 39.98
CA ALA A 255 -9.32 -44.57 40.53
C ALA A 255 -7.98 -44.17 39.95
N GLY A 256 -6.96 -43.99 40.78
CA GLY A 256 -5.67 -43.42 40.46
C GLY A 256 -4.86 -44.26 39.49
N SER A 257 -4.18 -43.57 38.57
CA SER A 257 -3.16 -44.13 37.70
C SER A 257 -2.04 -43.10 37.46
N PRO A 258 -0.80 -43.50 37.12
CA PRO A 258 0.38 -42.67 37.21
C PRO A 258 0.43 -41.59 36.11
N VAL A 259 0.98 -40.46 36.50
CA VAL A 259 1.25 -39.28 35.65
C VAL A 259 2.16 -39.68 34.49
N PRO A 260 1.76 -39.46 33.21
CA PRO A 260 2.65 -39.58 32.08
C PRO A 260 3.67 -38.43 32.09
N PRO A 261 4.88 -38.62 31.53
CA PRO A 261 5.92 -37.59 31.50
C PRO A 261 5.45 -36.34 30.72
N ALA A 262 5.81 -35.18 31.24
CA ALA A 262 5.48 -33.87 30.71
C ALA A 262 5.76 -33.80 29.21
N THR A 263 4.70 -33.72 28.42
CA THR A 263 4.79 -33.21 27.04
C THR A 263 5.35 -31.81 27.12
N THR A 264 6.49 -31.57 26.48
CA THR A 264 7.10 -30.26 26.28
C THR A 264 6.03 -29.32 25.76
N ALA A 265 5.51 -28.47 26.63
CA ALA A 265 4.66 -27.36 26.23
C ALA A 265 5.48 -26.53 25.25
N VAL A 266 5.02 -26.44 23.99
CA VAL A 266 5.55 -25.51 23.02
C VAL A 266 5.35 -24.11 23.60
N VAL A 267 6.43 -23.53 24.14
CA VAL A 267 6.41 -22.16 24.66
C VAL A 267 5.98 -21.27 23.51
N PRO A 268 4.90 -20.47 23.62
CA PRO A 268 4.52 -19.55 22.56
C PRO A 268 5.71 -18.60 22.36
N GLU A 269 6.20 -18.52 21.13
CA GLU A 269 7.26 -17.58 20.75
C GLU A 269 6.92 -16.20 21.30
N ALA A 270 7.78 -15.67 22.17
CA ALA A 270 7.55 -14.39 22.81
C ALA A 270 7.40 -13.29 21.74
N LEU A 271 6.30 -12.54 21.81
CA LEU A 271 6.07 -11.41 20.92
C LEU A 271 7.14 -10.35 21.17
N THR A 272 7.70 -9.78 20.09
CA THR A 272 8.50 -8.55 20.23
C THR A 272 7.61 -7.43 20.77
N ALA A 273 8.21 -6.41 21.37
CA ALA A 273 7.47 -5.25 21.90
C ALA A 273 6.59 -4.60 20.80
N GLU A 274 7.10 -4.49 19.59
CA GLU A 274 6.40 -3.92 18.43
C GLU A 274 5.22 -4.81 17.99
N SER A 275 5.43 -6.12 17.95
CA SER A 275 4.36 -7.09 17.62
C SER A 275 3.29 -7.13 18.72
N ALA A 276 3.69 -7.02 19.98
CA ALA A 276 2.76 -6.94 21.09
C ALA A 276 1.91 -5.66 21.02
N ALA A 277 2.53 -4.50 20.78
CA ALA A 277 1.83 -3.22 20.61
C ALA A 277 0.82 -3.26 19.46
N THR A 278 1.22 -3.80 18.29
CA THR A 278 0.32 -3.92 17.14
C THR A 278 -0.82 -4.90 17.39
N SER A 279 -0.58 -5.95 18.17
CA SER A 279 -1.61 -6.93 18.52
C SER A 279 -2.58 -6.39 19.59
N ALA A 280 -2.06 -5.61 20.55
CA ALA A 280 -2.86 -5.05 21.65
C ALA A 280 -3.98 -4.12 21.17
N VAL A 281 -3.79 -3.38 20.07
CA VAL A 281 -4.85 -2.52 19.52
C VAL A 281 -6.02 -3.29 18.90
N ASN A 282 -5.86 -4.60 18.70
CA ASN A 282 -6.89 -5.53 18.24
C ASN A 282 -7.40 -6.48 19.37
N ALA A 283 -6.98 -6.27 20.63
CA ALA A 283 -7.26 -7.19 21.74
C ALA A 283 -8.77 -7.34 22.03
N ASP A 284 -9.55 -6.31 21.70
CA ASP A 284 -11.03 -6.37 21.79
C ASP A 284 -11.67 -7.36 20.79
N LEU A 285 -10.93 -7.79 19.75
CA LEU A 285 -11.44 -8.59 18.64
C LEU A 285 -10.81 -9.98 18.57
N ALA A 286 -9.61 -10.16 19.10
CA ALA A 286 -8.88 -11.42 19.11
C ALA A 286 -7.79 -11.42 20.20
N PRO A 287 -7.38 -12.59 20.72
CA PRO A 287 -6.29 -12.69 21.70
C PRO A 287 -4.97 -12.04 21.19
N LEU A 288 -4.16 -11.60 22.13
CA LEU A 288 -2.85 -11.04 21.82
C LEU A 288 -2.02 -12.05 21.01
N GLY A 289 -1.40 -11.57 19.93
CA GLY A 289 -0.63 -12.42 19.02
C GLY A 289 -1.45 -13.29 18.07
N ALA A 290 -2.77 -13.14 18.04
CA ALA A 290 -3.61 -13.87 17.10
C ALA A 290 -3.26 -13.55 15.65
N ALA A 291 -3.07 -14.61 14.85
CA ALA A 291 -2.81 -14.48 13.40
C ALA A 291 -4.07 -14.09 12.61
N VAL A 292 -5.24 -14.29 13.19
CA VAL A 292 -6.53 -14.08 12.53
C VAL A 292 -7.54 -13.52 13.53
N ILE A 293 -8.28 -12.51 13.11
CA ILE A 293 -9.51 -12.07 13.77
C ILE A 293 -10.66 -12.88 13.17
N PRO A 294 -11.42 -13.64 13.95
CA PRO A 294 -12.46 -14.53 13.44
C PRO A 294 -13.63 -13.77 12.83
N ALA A 295 -14.30 -14.39 11.87
CA ALA A 295 -15.58 -13.90 11.36
C ALA A 295 -16.67 -13.98 12.42
N LEU A 296 -17.60 -13.03 12.39
CA LEU A 296 -18.83 -13.05 13.18
C LEU A 296 -20.05 -12.93 12.27
N THR A 297 -21.15 -13.54 12.69
CA THR A 297 -22.47 -13.28 12.09
C THR A 297 -22.88 -11.84 12.33
N LYS A 298 -23.91 -11.36 11.62
CA LYS A 298 -24.44 -10.02 11.83
C LYS A 298 -24.89 -9.81 13.28
N ALA A 299 -25.65 -10.73 13.85
CA ALA A 299 -26.13 -10.64 15.23
C ALA A 299 -24.98 -10.61 16.26
N GLN A 300 -23.95 -11.45 16.08
CA GLN A 300 -22.77 -11.42 16.95
C GLN A 300 -21.98 -10.11 16.83
N THR A 301 -21.88 -9.58 15.61
CA THR A 301 -21.20 -8.31 15.37
C THR A 301 -21.94 -7.13 16.00
N GLU A 302 -23.25 -7.13 15.95
CA GLU A 302 -24.10 -6.12 16.60
C GLU A 302 -23.98 -6.17 18.12
N ALA A 303 -23.99 -7.38 18.71
CA ALA A 303 -23.80 -7.58 20.14
C ALA A 303 -22.41 -7.09 20.59
N GLU A 304 -21.34 -7.44 19.87
CA GLU A 304 -19.98 -6.98 20.15
C GLU A 304 -19.88 -5.45 20.07
N ALA A 305 -20.46 -4.84 19.03
CA ALA A 305 -20.42 -3.39 18.84
C ALA A 305 -21.18 -2.63 19.95
N THR A 306 -22.21 -3.22 20.52
CA THR A 306 -22.96 -2.64 21.65
C THR A 306 -22.12 -2.61 22.93
N ILE A 307 -21.27 -3.61 23.14
CA ILE A 307 -20.36 -3.69 24.29
C ILE A 307 -19.22 -2.67 24.16
N VAL A 308 -18.66 -2.51 22.94
CA VAL A 308 -17.45 -1.70 22.69
C VAL A 308 -17.78 -0.22 22.50
N ALA A 309 -18.98 0.14 22.06
CA ALA A 309 -19.39 1.50 21.79
C ALA A 309 -20.80 1.76 22.34
N ALA A 310 -20.90 2.51 23.43
CA ALA A 310 -22.18 3.06 23.87
C ALA A 310 -22.79 3.89 22.72
N GLY A 311 -23.89 3.41 22.14
CA GLY A 311 -24.53 4.03 20.98
C GLY A 311 -24.29 3.29 19.66
N ALA A 312 -24.25 1.95 19.68
CA ALA A 312 -24.13 1.11 18.51
C ALA A 312 -25.08 1.54 17.38
N LYS A 313 -24.52 1.73 16.20
CA LYS A 313 -25.28 2.14 15.02
C LYS A 313 -26.02 0.93 14.44
N PRO A 314 -27.33 1.04 14.15
CA PRO A 314 -28.16 -0.14 13.84
C PRO A 314 -27.83 -0.86 12.55
N TYR A 315 -26.87 -0.34 11.75
CA TYR A 315 -26.55 -0.85 10.43
C TYR A 315 -25.07 -1.26 10.34
N ILE A 316 -24.68 -2.33 11.02
CA ILE A 316 -23.35 -2.92 10.93
C ILE A 316 -23.46 -4.26 10.19
N GLY A 317 -22.63 -4.47 9.16
CA GLY A 317 -22.55 -5.76 8.48
C GLY A 317 -21.80 -6.81 9.33
N PRO A 318 -21.91 -8.11 8.99
CA PRO A 318 -21.13 -9.17 9.62
C PRO A 318 -19.63 -8.85 9.60
N ARG A 319 -18.91 -9.09 10.71
CA ARG A 319 -17.45 -8.95 10.71
C ARG A 319 -16.84 -10.07 9.85
N PRO A 320 -16.07 -9.72 8.80
CA PRO A 320 -15.37 -10.76 8.04
C PRO A 320 -14.18 -11.32 8.82
N LYS A 321 -13.69 -12.50 8.42
CA LYS A 321 -12.38 -13.00 8.86
C LYS A 321 -11.31 -12.06 8.34
N ILE A 322 -10.38 -11.62 9.22
CA ILE A 322 -9.28 -10.72 8.86
C ILE A 322 -7.97 -11.36 9.30
N VAL A 323 -7.02 -11.52 8.38
CA VAL A 323 -5.65 -11.93 8.69
C VAL A 323 -4.93 -10.71 9.26
N THR A 324 -4.42 -10.83 10.49
CA THR A 324 -3.72 -9.75 11.18
C THR A 324 -2.33 -9.53 10.60
N ARG A 325 -1.67 -8.46 11.00
CA ARG A 325 -0.26 -8.20 10.65
C ARG A 325 0.65 -9.35 11.08
N LYS A 326 0.44 -9.92 12.27
CA LYS A 326 1.14 -11.16 12.71
C LYS A 326 0.82 -12.33 11.77
N GLY A 327 -0.41 -12.42 11.28
CA GLY A 327 -0.85 -13.53 10.42
C GLY A 327 -0.19 -13.56 9.04
N TRP A 328 0.11 -12.40 8.44
CA TRP A 328 0.85 -12.36 7.18
C TRP A 328 2.35 -12.10 7.35
N GLY A 329 2.84 -12.06 8.61
CA GLY A 329 4.27 -11.97 8.90
C GLY A 329 4.86 -10.57 8.72
N ALA A 330 4.14 -9.51 9.10
CA ALA A 330 4.68 -8.15 9.08
C ALA A 330 5.89 -8.04 10.01
N ASP A 331 7.00 -7.50 9.50
CA ASP A 331 8.12 -7.09 10.33
C ASP A 331 7.80 -5.73 10.99
N GLU A 332 7.30 -5.78 12.22
CA GLU A 332 6.84 -4.59 12.94
C GLU A 332 7.96 -3.61 13.30
N LYS A 333 9.22 -3.99 13.15
CA LYS A 333 10.37 -3.11 13.34
C LYS A 333 10.55 -2.10 12.19
N LEU A 334 9.91 -2.37 11.03
CA LEU A 334 10.03 -1.49 9.87
C LEU A 334 9.22 -0.20 10.04
N ARG A 335 8.00 -0.29 10.61
CA ARG A 335 7.10 0.83 10.72
C ARG A 335 7.51 1.83 11.81
N GLU A 336 7.01 3.05 11.70
CA GLU A 336 7.05 3.99 12.81
C GLU A 336 6.25 3.44 14.01
N ARG A 337 6.74 3.69 15.23
CA ARG A 337 6.13 3.12 16.45
C ARG A 337 4.73 3.68 16.74
N ASN A 338 4.52 4.95 16.45
CA ASN A 338 3.27 5.65 16.76
C ASN A 338 2.18 5.32 15.74
N PHE A 339 0.95 5.17 16.23
CA PHE A 339 -0.24 5.02 15.38
C PHE A 339 -0.88 6.39 15.16
N ALA A 340 -1.30 6.67 13.94
CA ALA A 340 -2.04 7.87 13.60
C ALA A 340 -3.52 7.55 13.36
N TYR A 341 -4.40 8.40 13.89
CA TYR A 341 -5.84 8.22 13.80
C TYR A 341 -6.53 9.46 13.23
N THR A 342 -7.67 9.25 12.62
CA THR A 342 -8.60 10.27 12.22
C THR A 342 -9.89 10.15 13.03
N LYS A 343 -10.80 11.15 12.94
CA LYS A 343 -11.99 11.19 13.80
C LYS A 343 -13.02 10.11 13.46
N SER A 344 -13.06 9.62 12.22
CA SER A 344 -14.11 8.72 11.74
C SER A 344 -13.67 8.03 10.45
N VAL A 345 -14.46 7.05 9.96
CA VAL A 345 -14.35 6.51 8.59
C VAL A 345 -15.66 6.78 7.86
N LYS A 346 -15.68 7.83 7.05
CA LYS A 346 -16.86 8.28 6.31
C LYS A 346 -16.97 7.66 4.92
N ALA A 347 -15.84 7.21 4.35
CA ALA A 347 -15.76 6.62 3.03
C ALA A 347 -14.67 5.55 2.94
N ALA A 348 -14.78 4.70 1.93
CA ALA A 348 -13.75 3.75 1.51
C ALA A 348 -13.32 4.07 0.09
N PHE A 349 -12.01 4.19 -0.12
CA PHE A 349 -11.39 4.21 -1.43
C PHE A 349 -10.88 2.82 -1.77
N VAL A 350 -11.33 2.29 -2.89
CA VAL A 350 -10.87 1.01 -3.43
C VAL A 350 -9.78 1.28 -4.44
N HIS A 351 -8.66 0.57 -4.26
CA HIS A 351 -7.46 0.62 -5.08
C HIS A 351 -7.18 -0.74 -5.68
N HIS A 352 -6.38 -0.81 -6.72
CA HIS A 352 -5.57 -1.96 -7.03
C HIS A 352 -4.13 -1.69 -6.55
N SER A 353 -3.35 -2.74 -6.33
CA SER A 353 -1.95 -2.56 -5.92
C SER A 353 -1.00 -2.36 -7.09
N ALA A 354 -1.49 -2.51 -8.33
CA ALA A 354 -0.73 -2.49 -9.58
C ALA A 354 0.46 -3.49 -9.64
N THR A 355 0.52 -4.45 -8.72
CA THR A 355 1.61 -5.43 -8.59
C THR A 355 1.59 -6.56 -9.64
N GLY A 356 0.70 -6.50 -10.63
CA GLY A 356 0.48 -7.63 -11.53
C GLY A 356 -0.36 -8.73 -10.90
N ASN A 357 -0.76 -9.72 -11.72
CA ASN A 357 -1.70 -10.78 -11.31
C ASN A 357 -1.04 -12.15 -11.17
N ASN A 358 0.28 -12.23 -11.41
CA ASN A 358 1.03 -13.50 -11.43
C ASN A 358 1.54 -13.88 -10.03
N TYR A 359 0.60 -14.07 -9.09
CA TYR A 359 0.88 -14.61 -7.76
C TYR A 359 -0.18 -15.65 -7.41
N THR A 360 0.14 -16.62 -6.59
CA THR A 360 -0.82 -17.58 -6.01
C THR A 360 -1.37 -17.04 -4.70
N CYS A 361 -2.53 -17.54 -4.25
CA CYS A 361 -3.08 -17.12 -2.96
C CYS A 361 -2.21 -17.49 -1.76
N LYS A 362 -1.36 -18.50 -1.89
CA LYS A 362 -0.35 -18.82 -0.88
C LYS A 362 0.75 -17.77 -0.81
N GLN A 363 1.08 -17.12 -1.92
CA GLN A 363 2.07 -16.05 -1.99
C GLN A 363 1.53 -14.68 -1.55
N ALA A 364 0.21 -14.53 -1.33
CA ALA A 364 -0.34 -13.24 -0.93
C ALA A 364 0.33 -12.63 0.32
N PRO A 365 0.68 -13.38 1.38
CA PRO A 365 1.47 -12.86 2.49
C PRO A 365 2.84 -12.32 2.06
N SER A 366 3.57 -13.02 1.18
CA SER A 366 4.86 -12.57 0.64
C SER A 366 4.71 -11.30 -0.20
N VAL A 367 3.66 -11.22 -1.04
CA VAL A 367 3.33 -9.99 -1.78
C VAL A 367 3.09 -8.82 -0.82
N LEU A 368 2.33 -9.04 0.26
CA LEU A 368 2.07 -8.01 1.28
C LEU A 368 3.34 -7.55 2.00
N ARG A 369 4.21 -8.49 2.42
CA ARG A 369 5.49 -8.14 3.04
C ARG A 369 6.39 -7.35 2.09
N SER A 370 6.39 -7.71 0.81
CA SER A 370 7.16 -6.98 -0.22
C SER A 370 6.63 -5.57 -0.41
N ILE A 371 5.31 -5.38 -0.58
CA ILE A 371 4.70 -4.05 -0.70
C ILE A 371 4.97 -3.23 0.57
N TYR A 372 4.82 -3.83 1.74
CA TYR A 372 5.06 -3.15 3.02
C TYR A 372 6.51 -2.67 3.13
N ARG A 373 7.47 -3.53 2.81
CA ARG A 373 8.89 -3.19 2.82
C ARG A 373 9.21 -2.12 1.78
N TYR A 374 8.62 -2.19 0.58
CA TYR A 374 8.75 -1.18 -0.45
C TYR A 374 8.22 0.18 0.03
N HIS A 375 7.02 0.23 0.61
CA HIS A 375 6.46 1.46 1.16
C HIS A 375 7.36 2.09 2.22
N VAL A 376 7.92 1.28 3.15
CA VAL A 376 8.69 1.84 4.26
C VAL A 376 10.15 2.09 3.89
N LYS A 377 10.82 1.15 3.22
CA LYS A 377 12.27 1.23 2.96
C LYS A 377 12.60 1.97 1.69
N SER A 378 11.79 1.83 0.66
CA SER A 378 12.03 2.42 -0.66
C SER A 378 11.31 3.76 -0.81
N SER A 379 10.00 3.83 -0.56
CA SER A 379 9.21 5.06 -0.68
C SER A 379 9.28 5.97 0.56
N GLY A 380 9.85 5.51 1.68
CA GLY A 380 10.04 6.32 2.89
C GLY A 380 8.76 6.58 3.70
N TRP A 381 7.72 5.77 3.53
CA TRP A 381 6.48 5.92 4.28
C TRP A 381 6.59 5.35 5.69
N ARG A 382 5.71 5.83 6.59
CA ARG A 382 5.71 5.39 8.00
C ARG A 382 5.30 3.94 8.21
N ASP A 383 4.47 3.39 7.31
CA ASP A 383 3.91 2.05 7.40
C ASP A 383 3.31 1.66 6.03
N PHE A 384 2.64 0.53 5.96
CA PHE A 384 1.81 0.13 4.84
C PHE A 384 0.80 1.25 4.49
N GLY A 385 0.69 1.63 3.22
CA GLY A 385 -0.13 2.80 2.83
C GLY A 385 -1.63 2.59 3.06
N TYR A 386 -2.13 1.39 2.76
CA TYR A 386 -3.55 1.06 2.82
C TYR A 386 -3.97 0.55 4.21
N ASN A 387 -5.23 0.82 4.61
CA ASN A 387 -5.77 0.28 5.85
C ASN A 387 -6.02 -1.23 5.78
N PHE A 388 -6.39 -1.72 4.59
CA PHE A 388 -6.64 -3.14 4.34
C PHE A 388 -6.13 -3.54 2.96
N ALA A 389 -5.80 -4.83 2.82
CA ALA A 389 -5.61 -5.45 1.52
C ALA A 389 -6.57 -6.62 1.33
N VAL A 390 -6.85 -6.96 0.07
CA VAL A 390 -7.69 -8.09 -0.33
C VAL A 390 -6.98 -8.83 -1.46
N ASP A 391 -6.79 -10.14 -1.32
CA ASP A 391 -6.20 -10.94 -2.40
C ASP A 391 -7.25 -11.43 -3.42
N LYS A 392 -6.79 -12.03 -4.49
CA LYS A 392 -7.65 -12.58 -5.54
C LYS A 392 -8.55 -13.74 -5.09
N CYS A 393 -8.24 -14.39 -3.97
CA CYS A 393 -9.05 -15.45 -3.36
C CYS A 393 -10.07 -14.93 -2.35
N GLY A 394 -10.06 -13.63 -2.05
CA GLY A 394 -11.00 -12.99 -1.14
C GLY A 394 -10.58 -13.03 0.32
N ASN A 395 -9.32 -13.34 0.63
CA ASN A 395 -8.79 -13.12 1.97
C ASN A 395 -8.62 -11.63 2.21
N ILE A 396 -8.93 -11.21 3.44
CA ILE A 396 -8.84 -9.82 3.89
C ILE A 396 -7.69 -9.73 4.89
N TYR A 397 -6.82 -8.75 4.70
CA TYR A 397 -5.62 -8.55 5.50
C TYR A 397 -5.66 -7.18 6.16
N GLU A 398 -5.27 -7.14 7.44
CA GLU A 398 -4.92 -5.90 8.12
C GLU A 398 -3.71 -5.28 7.42
N GLY A 399 -3.82 -4.02 7.02
CA GLY A 399 -2.73 -3.28 6.40
C GLY A 399 -1.99 -2.40 7.40
N ARG A 400 -2.22 -1.07 7.35
CA ARG A 400 -1.60 -0.10 8.27
C ARG A 400 -1.98 -0.40 9.73
N ALA A 401 -0.98 -0.42 10.59
CA ALA A 401 -1.12 -0.71 12.01
C ALA A 401 -1.97 0.35 12.74
N GLY A 402 -2.57 -0.04 13.85
CA GLY A 402 -3.39 0.84 14.68
C GLY A 402 -4.77 0.27 15.04
N GLY A 403 -5.06 -0.97 14.59
CA GLY A 403 -6.28 -1.69 14.91
C GLY A 403 -7.35 -1.64 13.82
N VAL A 404 -7.84 -2.82 13.45
CA VAL A 404 -8.77 -2.98 12.32
C VAL A 404 -10.14 -2.32 12.56
N SER A 405 -10.58 -2.17 13.80
CA SER A 405 -11.83 -1.47 14.16
C SER A 405 -11.65 0.05 14.26
N LYS A 406 -10.44 0.55 14.46
CA LYS A 406 -10.13 1.97 14.71
C LYS A 406 -10.11 2.79 13.41
N ALA A 407 -10.27 4.10 13.51
CA ALA A 407 -10.17 5.03 12.38
C ALA A 407 -8.70 5.38 12.10
N VAL A 408 -7.91 4.41 11.65
CA VAL A 408 -6.48 4.60 11.36
C VAL A 408 -6.31 5.52 10.15
N LEU A 409 -5.45 6.54 10.27
CA LEU A 409 -5.08 7.42 9.16
C LEU A 409 -4.18 6.66 8.18
N GLY A 410 -4.63 6.51 6.94
CA GLY A 410 -3.85 5.89 5.86
C GLY A 410 -3.00 6.88 5.08
N ALA A 411 -2.24 6.35 4.12
CA ALA A 411 -1.52 7.10 3.10
C ALA A 411 -1.81 6.44 1.73
N HIS A 412 -3.05 6.57 1.25
CA HIS A 412 -3.56 5.83 0.09
C HIS A 412 -4.25 6.69 -0.96
N THR A 413 -4.67 7.90 -0.61
CA THR A 413 -5.38 8.81 -1.52
C THR A 413 -4.98 10.24 -1.18
N LEU A 414 -3.99 10.76 -1.86
CA LEU A 414 -3.46 12.11 -1.64
C LEU A 414 -4.60 13.15 -1.58
N GLY A 415 -4.64 13.92 -0.52
CA GLY A 415 -5.65 14.94 -0.25
C GLY A 415 -6.99 14.42 0.31
N PHE A 416 -7.15 13.10 0.48
CA PHE A 416 -8.39 12.50 0.99
C PHE A 416 -8.17 11.34 1.98
N ASN A 417 -7.01 11.26 2.63
CA ASN A 417 -6.75 10.23 3.65
C ASN A 417 -7.55 10.47 4.93
N THR A 418 -7.81 11.72 5.26
CA THR A 418 -8.55 12.10 6.48
C THR A 418 -10.00 11.64 6.44
N ASN A 419 -10.44 10.90 7.47
CA ASN A 419 -11.78 10.32 7.63
C ASN A 419 -12.17 9.33 6.53
N THR A 420 -11.20 8.65 5.95
CA THR A 420 -11.42 7.59 4.95
C THR A 420 -10.58 6.35 5.27
N MET A 421 -10.84 5.27 4.56
CA MET A 421 -9.98 4.09 4.56
C MET A 421 -9.65 3.66 3.14
N GLY A 422 -8.42 3.19 2.93
CA GLY A 422 -7.98 2.56 1.68
C GLY A 422 -8.07 1.04 1.75
N VAL A 423 -8.59 0.45 0.67
CA VAL A 423 -8.64 -1.01 0.48
C VAL A 423 -7.95 -1.34 -0.83
N ALA A 424 -6.77 -1.94 -0.78
CA ALA A 424 -6.04 -2.38 -1.97
C ALA A 424 -6.44 -3.81 -2.34
N VAL A 425 -6.94 -4.01 -3.56
CA VAL A 425 -7.09 -5.34 -4.14
C VAL A 425 -5.79 -5.70 -4.83
N LEU A 426 -5.09 -6.73 -4.34
CA LEU A 426 -3.80 -7.15 -4.87
C LEU A 426 -3.92 -7.56 -6.33
N GLY A 427 -3.10 -6.98 -7.18
CA GLY A 427 -3.07 -7.20 -8.63
C GLY A 427 -3.31 -5.93 -9.45
N THR A 428 -3.41 -6.09 -10.77
CA THR A 428 -3.66 -5.03 -11.76
C THR A 428 -4.96 -5.29 -12.49
N TYR A 429 -5.91 -4.32 -12.44
CA TYR A 429 -7.28 -4.52 -12.94
C TYR A 429 -7.70 -3.49 -13.99
N SER A 430 -6.78 -2.96 -14.74
CA SER A 430 -7.05 -2.06 -15.87
C SER A 430 -7.72 -2.82 -17.03
N SER A 431 -7.15 -3.94 -17.45
CA SER A 431 -7.66 -4.82 -18.51
C SER A 431 -8.22 -6.15 -18.01
N THR A 432 -7.75 -6.66 -16.85
CA THR A 432 -8.15 -7.94 -16.27
C THR A 432 -9.33 -7.77 -15.32
N ASN A 433 -10.33 -8.65 -15.40
CA ASN A 433 -11.45 -8.64 -14.47
C ASN A 433 -11.02 -9.12 -13.08
N PRO A 434 -11.40 -8.41 -12.00
CA PRO A 434 -11.16 -8.91 -10.65
C PRO A 434 -11.99 -10.18 -10.40
N PRO A 435 -11.44 -11.18 -9.69
CA PRO A 435 -12.19 -12.35 -9.26
C PRO A 435 -13.40 -11.96 -8.40
N ALA A 436 -14.49 -12.72 -8.53
CA ALA A 436 -15.71 -12.47 -7.76
C ALA A 436 -15.47 -12.54 -6.25
N ALA A 437 -14.56 -13.40 -5.80
CA ALA A 437 -14.15 -13.53 -4.40
C ALA A 437 -13.58 -12.22 -3.85
N ALA A 438 -12.70 -11.55 -4.59
CA ALA A 438 -12.13 -10.26 -4.19
C ALA A 438 -13.21 -9.18 -4.06
N VAL A 439 -14.11 -9.07 -5.04
CA VAL A 439 -15.23 -8.09 -4.99
C VAL A 439 -16.17 -8.37 -3.81
N THR A 440 -16.40 -9.65 -3.51
CA THR A 440 -17.21 -10.08 -2.36
C THR A 440 -16.52 -9.72 -1.05
N ALA A 441 -15.20 -9.90 -0.95
CA ALA A 441 -14.42 -9.53 0.22
C ALA A 441 -14.44 -8.01 0.47
N VAL A 442 -14.26 -7.20 -0.58
CA VAL A 442 -14.44 -5.74 -0.49
C VAL A 442 -15.84 -5.40 0.03
N SER A 443 -16.88 -6.09 -0.45
CA SER A 443 -18.26 -5.84 0.01
C SER A 443 -18.45 -6.20 1.49
N LYS A 444 -17.92 -7.33 1.95
CA LYS A 444 -17.99 -7.76 3.35
C LYS A 444 -17.23 -6.81 4.27
N LEU A 445 -15.99 -6.46 3.89
CA LEU A 445 -15.15 -5.55 4.66
C LEU A 445 -15.81 -4.17 4.80
N THR A 446 -16.30 -3.60 3.69
CA THR A 446 -16.92 -2.27 3.70
C THR A 446 -18.27 -2.26 4.41
N ALA A 447 -19.03 -3.36 4.39
CA ALA A 447 -20.26 -3.49 5.16
C ALA A 447 -19.99 -3.39 6.66
N TRP A 448 -18.99 -4.11 7.15
CA TRP A 448 -18.59 -4.09 8.54
C TRP A 448 -17.93 -2.75 8.91
N LYS A 449 -16.83 -2.41 8.27
CA LYS A 449 -16.00 -1.26 8.68
C LYS A 449 -16.74 0.08 8.58
N LEU A 450 -17.46 0.34 7.48
CA LEU A 450 -18.27 1.55 7.35
C LEU A 450 -19.46 1.55 8.33
N GLY A 451 -20.00 0.38 8.64
CA GLY A 451 -21.06 0.21 9.61
C GLY A 451 -20.66 0.62 11.02
N LEU A 452 -19.41 0.31 11.45
CA LEU A 452 -18.86 0.75 12.74
C LEU A 452 -18.94 2.28 12.91
N PHE A 453 -18.88 3.03 11.81
CA PHE A 453 -18.92 4.50 11.80
C PHE A 453 -20.27 5.05 11.28
N GLY A 454 -21.26 4.19 11.06
CA GLY A 454 -22.62 4.55 10.65
C GLY A 454 -22.75 5.02 9.19
N ALA A 455 -21.73 4.81 8.36
CA ALA A 455 -21.74 5.21 6.97
C ALA A 455 -22.56 4.23 6.11
N ASN A 456 -23.43 4.78 5.22
CA ASN A 456 -24.24 3.99 4.29
C ASN A 456 -23.45 3.68 3.02
N PRO A 457 -23.12 2.41 2.70
CA PRO A 457 -22.35 2.05 1.52
C PRO A 457 -22.93 2.51 0.17
N LYS A 458 -24.25 2.63 0.05
CA LYS A 458 -24.94 3.17 -1.14
C LYS A 458 -25.07 4.69 -1.13
N GLY A 459 -24.72 5.34 -0.02
CA GLY A 459 -24.86 6.77 0.15
C GLY A 459 -23.81 7.59 -0.58
N LYS A 460 -23.96 8.89 -0.44
CA LYS A 460 -22.99 9.91 -0.82
C LYS A 460 -22.41 10.55 0.44
N VAL A 461 -21.18 11.01 0.35
CA VAL A 461 -20.47 11.74 1.39
C VAL A 461 -19.82 12.97 0.79
N THR A 462 -19.76 14.05 1.55
CA THR A 462 -18.95 15.23 1.20
C THR A 462 -17.65 15.17 1.98
N LEU A 463 -16.53 15.10 1.27
CA LEU A 463 -15.18 15.16 1.80
C LEU A 463 -14.56 16.51 1.46
N VAL A 464 -13.61 16.96 2.28
CA VAL A 464 -12.85 18.19 2.03
C VAL A 464 -11.48 17.78 1.52
N SER A 465 -11.08 18.30 0.37
CA SER A 465 -9.77 18.03 -0.22
C SER A 465 -8.65 18.67 0.59
N GLY A 466 -7.61 17.91 0.88
CA GLY A 466 -6.32 18.40 1.39
C GLY A 466 -5.39 18.92 0.28
N GLY A 467 -5.83 18.85 -0.98
CA GLY A 467 -5.03 19.08 -2.18
C GLY A 467 -4.68 17.75 -2.85
N SER A 468 -5.22 17.49 -4.05
CA SER A 468 -5.07 16.21 -4.74
C SER A 468 -4.72 16.35 -6.23
N GLY A 469 -4.18 17.48 -6.66
CA GLY A 469 -4.00 17.75 -8.09
C GLY A 469 -5.33 17.91 -8.84
N LYS A 470 -6.31 17.01 -8.61
CA LYS A 470 -7.66 17.08 -9.20
C LYS A 470 -8.58 18.08 -8.50
N TYR A 471 -8.42 18.25 -7.20
CA TYR A 471 -9.23 19.14 -6.37
C TYR A 471 -8.32 20.00 -5.48
N ALA A 472 -8.46 21.30 -5.58
CA ALA A 472 -7.74 22.25 -4.74
C ALA A 472 -8.02 22.02 -3.25
N LYS A 473 -7.04 22.34 -2.39
CA LYS A 473 -7.17 22.29 -0.93
C LYS A 473 -8.39 23.07 -0.45
N GLY A 474 -9.17 22.51 0.46
CA GLY A 474 -10.39 23.10 0.99
C GLY A 474 -11.64 22.84 0.15
N LYS A 475 -11.54 22.33 -1.08
CA LYS A 475 -12.69 22.02 -1.94
C LYS A 475 -13.56 20.94 -1.30
N LYS A 476 -14.85 21.21 -1.17
CA LYS A 476 -15.87 20.22 -0.76
C LYS A 476 -16.27 19.38 -1.97
N VAL A 477 -16.05 18.07 -1.89
CA VAL A 477 -16.29 17.13 -3.00
C VAL A 477 -17.30 16.08 -2.58
N LYS A 478 -18.40 15.95 -3.32
CA LYS A 478 -19.46 14.95 -3.09
C LYS A 478 -19.12 13.66 -3.85
N MET A 479 -18.92 12.56 -3.13
CA MET A 479 -18.55 11.25 -3.69
C MET A 479 -19.47 10.14 -3.21
N ASN A 480 -19.36 8.95 -3.80
CA ASN A 480 -19.95 7.75 -3.22
C ASN A 480 -19.18 7.37 -1.94
N VAL A 481 -19.87 6.79 -0.96
CA VAL A 481 -19.25 6.30 0.27
C VAL A 481 -18.23 5.19 -0.03
N ILE A 482 -18.48 4.34 -1.02
CA ILE A 482 -17.48 3.45 -1.60
C ILE A 482 -17.10 4.00 -2.97
N SER A 483 -15.90 4.53 -3.10
CA SER A 483 -15.34 5.14 -4.31
C SER A 483 -14.11 4.39 -4.79
N GLY A 484 -13.75 4.54 -6.06
CA GLY A 484 -12.41 4.19 -6.53
C GLY A 484 -11.49 5.39 -6.40
N HIS A 485 -10.20 5.17 -6.36
CA HIS A 485 -9.19 6.22 -6.25
C HIS A 485 -9.38 7.32 -7.31
N ARG A 486 -9.67 6.97 -8.55
CA ARG A 486 -9.94 7.90 -9.67
C ARG A 486 -11.08 8.92 -9.42
N ASN A 487 -11.90 8.71 -8.40
CA ASN A 487 -12.89 9.69 -8.00
C ASN A 487 -12.28 10.90 -7.28
N ALA A 488 -11.14 10.69 -6.61
CA ALA A 488 -10.43 11.69 -5.81
C ALA A 488 -9.20 12.28 -6.51
N PHE A 489 -8.59 11.54 -7.44
CA PHE A 489 -7.38 11.91 -8.15
C PHE A 489 -7.51 11.63 -9.66
N ALA A 490 -6.64 12.21 -10.48
CA ALA A 490 -6.55 11.91 -11.91
C ALA A 490 -5.65 10.68 -12.11
N THR A 491 -6.20 9.48 -11.92
CA THR A 491 -5.50 8.20 -11.99
C THR A 491 -6.36 7.11 -12.62
N GLU A 492 -5.75 6.07 -13.15
CA GLU A 492 -6.43 4.87 -13.63
C GLU A 492 -6.84 3.91 -12.49
N CYS A 493 -6.25 4.07 -11.28
CA CYS A 493 -6.57 3.26 -10.10
C CYS A 493 -8.07 3.39 -9.72
N PRO A 494 -8.75 2.29 -9.42
CA PRO A 494 -8.33 0.89 -9.21
C PRO A 494 -8.31 0.03 -10.48
N GLY A 495 -8.15 0.62 -11.64
CA GLY A 495 -8.28 -0.03 -12.93
C GLY A 495 -9.73 -0.12 -13.42
N ALA A 496 -9.92 0.00 -14.74
CA ALA A 496 -11.26 0.12 -15.35
C ALA A 496 -12.18 -1.07 -15.01
N ARG A 497 -11.63 -2.27 -14.93
CA ARG A 497 -12.41 -3.50 -14.67
C ARG A 497 -12.88 -3.61 -13.21
N LEU A 498 -12.03 -3.27 -12.23
CA LEU A 498 -12.41 -3.25 -10.82
C LEU A 498 -13.36 -2.08 -10.55
N TYR A 499 -13.11 -0.91 -11.12
CA TYR A 499 -13.98 0.25 -10.97
C TYR A 499 -15.43 -0.05 -11.38
N LYS A 500 -15.65 -0.76 -12.50
CA LYS A 500 -16.98 -1.22 -12.95
C LYS A 500 -17.70 -2.11 -11.93
N LYS A 501 -16.98 -2.76 -11.01
CA LYS A 501 -17.58 -3.63 -9.98
C LYS A 501 -18.02 -2.89 -8.72
N LEU A 502 -17.62 -1.62 -8.54
CA LEU A 502 -17.93 -0.86 -7.32
C LEU A 502 -19.44 -0.61 -7.11
N GLY A 503 -20.22 -0.52 -8.18
CA GLY A 503 -21.69 -0.47 -8.07
C GLY A 503 -22.26 -1.69 -7.37
N LYS A 504 -21.82 -2.90 -7.77
CA LYS A 504 -22.19 -4.17 -7.12
C LYS A 504 -21.68 -4.22 -5.67
N ALA A 505 -20.46 -3.76 -5.41
CA ALA A 505 -19.89 -3.73 -4.06
C ALA A 505 -20.75 -2.85 -3.13
N ARG A 506 -21.17 -1.64 -3.57
CA ARG A 506 -22.07 -0.75 -2.80
C ARG A 506 -23.37 -1.44 -2.43
N THR A 507 -24.03 -2.05 -3.41
CA THR A 507 -25.33 -2.72 -3.22
C THR A 507 -25.20 -3.92 -2.28
N SER A 508 -24.17 -4.77 -2.49
CA SER A 508 -23.92 -5.94 -1.63
C SER A 508 -23.56 -5.52 -0.21
N SER A 509 -22.74 -4.49 -0.06
CA SER A 509 -22.33 -3.97 1.25
C SER A 509 -23.53 -3.40 2.04
N ALA A 510 -24.40 -2.63 1.39
CA ALA A 510 -25.60 -2.10 2.02
C ALA A 510 -26.57 -3.22 2.43
N LYS A 511 -26.77 -4.24 1.58
CA LYS A 511 -27.58 -5.43 1.91
C LYS A 511 -27.05 -6.16 3.14
N LEU A 512 -25.72 -6.31 3.25
CA LEU A 512 -25.09 -6.92 4.43
C LEU A 512 -25.30 -6.09 5.71
N GLN A 513 -25.43 -4.76 5.59
CA GLN A 513 -25.79 -3.88 6.71
C GLN A 513 -27.29 -3.92 7.07
N GLY A 514 -28.15 -4.50 6.22
CA GLY A 514 -29.60 -4.45 6.38
C GLY A 514 -30.22 -3.16 5.81
N ARG A 515 -29.63 -2.56 4.76
CA ARG A 515 -30.10 -1.33 4.07
C ARG A 515 -30.47 -1.60 2.63
#